data_b9279840ff13bad174437de01f233c7c
#
_entry.id   b9279840ff13bad174437de01f233c7c
#
_cell.length_a   1.000
_cell.length_b   1.000
_cell.length_c   1.000
_cell.angle_alpha   90.00
_cell.angle_beta   90.00
_cell.angle_gamma   90.00
#
_symmetry.space_group_name_H-M   'P 1'
#
loop_
_entity.id
_entity.type
_entity.pdbx_description
1 polymer ?
#
loop_
_entity_poly.entity_id
_entity_poly.type
_entity_poly.pdbx_seq_one_letter_code
_entity_poly.pdbx_strand_id
1 'polypeptide(L)'
;MSLIDFFSPIDVQQLTPANGFLTSQLGAHIKAFETEFPDQNEEPFDLAIIGVAEDRRAVANQGCALAPNYVREKLYSLHRGEYPLRVADFGNIKAGNQVSDTYAALKTVVEELIKRNVVPVIIGGGQDLTYAQFQGYEKLEQKVDLVVIDSHFDLDESIDNESEASSQTYLTKILLHQPNYLFNYSNIGYQTYYVSQESLKVMDKLYFDSYRLGLFSGRTDQAEPVIRNADLLSFDISAIRSPDACANANATPNGFYGEEACQLCRYAGMSDKLSSIGFYEFNPAFDQNGQTATLLAQMIWYFIDGFYNRKKDFPLQPKSSYVIYRASLNDDSYELIFIKSKKTDRWWMQVPYPNTKSVNERFHLVPCSYEDYLLAVDGEMPDLWWRTFQKLS
;
A
#
# COMPACT_ATOMS: atom_id res chain seq x y z
N MET A 1 15.76 5.99 -21.92
CA MET A 1 14.45 5.46 -22.28
C MET A 1 13.42 6.43 -21.69
N SER A 2 12.51 6.94 -22.48
CA SER A 2 11.48 7.86 -21.97
C SER A 2 10.37 7.03 -21.32
N LEU A 3 9.75 7.54 -20.23
CA LEU A 3 8.64 6.83 -19.58
C LEU A 3 7.48 6.55 -20.55
N ILE A 4 7.21 7.44 -21.48
CA ILE A 4 6.15 7.27 -22.49
C ILE A 4 6.29 5.96 -23.30
N ASP A 5 7.51 5.45 -23.49
CA ASP A 5 7.75 4.23 -24.27
C ASP A 5 7.05 2.99 -23.66
N PHE A 6 6.82 2.99 -22.34
CA PHE A 6 6.17 1.91 -21.63
C PHE A 6 4.64 1.95 -21.72
N PHE A 7 4.04 3.10 -22.03
CA PHE A 7 2.61 3.31 -21.88
C PHE A 7 1.82 3.29 -23.19
N SER A 8 0.60 2.81 -23.09
CA SER A 8 -0.46 3.03 -24.08
C SER A 8 -1.38 4.15 -23.60
N PRO A 9 -1.79 5.07 -24.49
CA PRO A 9 -2.74 6.12 -24.15
C PRO A 9 -4.10 5.57 -23.76
N ILE A 10 -4.89 6.42 -23.11
CA ILE A 10 -6.27 6.14 -22.71
C ILE A 10 -7.19 6.74 -23.77
N ASP A 11 -8.23 6.02 -24.13
CA ASP A 11 -9.37 6.59 -24.87
C ASP A 11 -10.34 7.25 -23.86
N VAL A 12 -10.09 8.53 -23.55
CA VAL A 12 -10.91 9.27 -22.57
C VAL A 12 -12.34 9.45 -23.11
N GLN A 13 -12.59 9.41 -24.42
CA GLN A 13 -13.94 9.51 -24.96
C GLN A 13 -14.81 8.34 -24.53
N GLN A 14 -14.26 7.13 -24.42
CA GLN A 14 -14.99 5.97 -23.91
C GLN A 14 -15.27 6.07 -22.40
N LEU A 15 -14.49 6.84 -21.66
CA LEU A 15 -14.66 7.03 -20.21
C LEU A 15 -15.58 8.22 -19.89
N THR A 16 -15.81 9.10 -20.89
CA THR A 16 -16.55 10.34 -20.69
C THR A 16 -18.06 10.10 -20.81
N PRO A 17 -18.86 10.53 -19.82
CA PRO A 17 -20.31 10.50 -19.93
C PRO A 17 -20.81 11.26 -21.17
N ALA A 18 -21.98 10.88 -21.72
CA ALA A 18 -22.52 11.49 -22.93
C ALA A 18 -22.64 13.03 -22.88
N ASN A 19 -22.79 13.60 -21.68
CA ASN A 19 -22.90 15.06 -21.45
C ASN A 19 -21.54 15.69 -21.02
N GLY A 20 -20.41 14.97 -21.12
CA GLY A 20 -19.12 15.40 -20.60
C GLY A 20 -19.02 15.28 -19.07
N PHE A 21 -17.84 15.54 -18.53
CA PHE A 21 -17.63 15.62 -17.08
C PHE A 21 -18.10 16.97 -16.53
N LEU A 22 -18.76 16.94 -15.37
CA LEU A 22 -19.04 18.14 -14.60
C LEU A 22 -17.70 18.73 -14.09
N THR A 23 -17.64 20.07 -13.93
CA THR A 23 -16.46 20.76 -13.42
C THR A 23 -16.07 20.34 -11.99
N SER A 24 -16.96 19.71 -11.26
CA SER A 24 -16.71 19.14 -9.92
C SER A 24 -16.19 17.70 -9.95
N GLN A 25 -16.21 17.02 -11.10
CA GLN A 25 -15.79 15.62 -11.22
C GLN A 25 -14.30 15.50 -11.47
N LEU A 26 -13.70 14.40 -11.00
CA LEU A 26 -12.26 14.11 -11.12
C LEU A 26 -11.83 14.11 -12.60
N GLY A 27 -12.63 13.53 -13.51
CA GLY A 27 -12.31 13.43 -14.92
C GLY A 27 -12.15 14.79 -15.63
N ALA A 28 -12.72 15.87 -15.09
CA ALA A 28 -12.52 17.23 -15.60
C ALA A 28 -11.17 17.84 -15.19
N HIS A 29 -10.42 17.20 -14.28
CA HIS A 29 -9.19 17.75 -13.68
C HIS A 29 -7.97 16.82 -13.78
N ILE A 30 -8.18 15.53 -13.99
CA ILE A 30 -7.09 14.57 -14.18
C ILE A 30 -6.48 14.80 -15.56
N LYS A 31 -5.17 15.01 -15.61
CA LYS A 31 -4.43 15.10 -16.88
C LYS A 31 -4.11 13.69 -17.36
N ALA A 32 -4.88 13.21 -18.30
CA ALA A 32 -4.74 11.86 -18.84
C ALA A 32 -3.87 11.83 -20.09
N PHE A 33 -3.08 10.77 -20.25
CA PHE A 33 -2.35 10.48 -21.47
C PHE A 33 -3.33 10.03 -22.57
N GLU A 34 -3.71 10.94 -23.44
CA GLU A 34 -4.48 10.67 -24.66
C GLU A 34 -3.60 10.78 -25.90
N THR A 35 -3.08 11.95 -26.17
CA THR A 35 -2.16 12.27 -27.28
C THR A 35 -0.81 12.75 -26.80
N GLU A 36 -0.79 13.49 -25.70
CA GLU A 36 0.40 14.03 -25.07
C GLU A 36 0.59 13.38 -23.69
N PHE A 37 1.82 12.92 -23.43
CA PHE A 37 2.15 12.32 -22.15
C PHE A 37 2.30 13.40 -21.09
N PRO A 38 1.72 13.25 -19.87
CA PRO A 38 1.84 14.23 -18.81
C PRO A 38 3.31 14.56 -18.47
N ASP A 39 3.69 15.83 -18.53
CA ASP A 39 5.03 16.30 -18.16
C ASP A 39 4.96 17.12 -16.87
N GLN A 40 5.74 16.68 -15.87
CA GLN A 40 5.82 17.32 -14.56
C GLN A 40 6.44 18.72 -14.60
N ASN A 41 7.25 19.02 -15.62
CA ASN A 41 7.85 20.35 -15.79
C ASN A 41 6.86 21.37 -16.34
N GLU A 42 5.88 20.93 -17.13
CA GLU A 42 4.84 21.79 -17.67
C GLU A 42 3.70 21.98 -16.68
N GLU A 43 3.22 20.90 -16.08
CA GLU A 43 2.15 20.89 -15.10
C GLU A 43 2.47 19.90 -13.98
N PRO A 44 2.85 20.40 -12.77
CA PRO A 44 3.25 19.54 -11.67
C PRO A 44 2.08 18.73 -11.14
N PHE A 45 2.33 17.45 -10.87
CA PHE A 45 1.39 16.51 -10.25
C PHE A 45 2.02 15.79 -9.06
N ASP A 46 1.20 15.41 -8.09
CA ASP A 46 1.61 14.74 -6.86
C ASP A 46 1.36 13.23 -6.93
N LEU A 47 0.34 12.83 -7.69
CA LEU A 47 -0.09 11.45 -7.86
C LEU A 47 -0.10 11.09 -9.35
N ALA A 48 0.28 9.86 -9.67
CA ALA A 48 0.19 9.31 -11.02
C ALA A 48 -0.62 8.00 -11.01
N ILE A 49 -1.76 8.00 -11.67
CA ILE A 49 -2.55 6.78 -11.91
C ILE A 49 -1.88 5.99 -13.02
N ILE A 50 -1.69 4.69 -12.79
CA ILE A 50 -1.03 3.77 -13.70
C ILE A 50 -1.86 2.51 -13.83
N GLY A 51 -2.33 2.20 -15.01
CA GLY A 51 -2.88 0.88 -15.28
C GLY A 51 -1.77 -0.12 -15.62
N VAL A 52 -1.91 -1.39 -15.24
CA VAL A 52 -1.00 -2.46 -15.65
C VAL A 52 -1.81 -3.63 -16.21
N ALA A 53 -1.73 -3.83 -17.52
CA ALA A 53 -2.49 -4.86 -18.22
C ALA A 53 -1.73 -6.21 -18.23
N GLU A 54 -1.51 -6.79 -17.03
CA GLU A 54 -0.77 -8.04 -16.86
C GLU A 54 -1.50 -8.99 -15.91
N ASP A 55 -1.87 -10.17 -16.39
CA ASP A 55 -2.56 -11.19 -15.58
C ASP A 55 -2.13 -12.63 -15.86
N ARG A 56 -1.06 -12.79 -16.66
CA ARG A 56 -0.56 -14.13 -17.00
C ARG A 56 -0.13 -14.93 -15.76
N ARG A 57 0.13 -14.26 -14.64
CA ARG A 57 0.50 -14.85 -13.34
C ARG A 57 -0.59 -14.73 -12.27
N ALA A 58 -1.74 -14.18 -12.60
CA ALA A 58 -2.92 -14.18 -11.74
C ALA A 58 -3.52 -15.60 -11.70
N VAL A 59 -3.32 -16.30 -10.59
CA VAL A 59 -3.76 -17.71 -10.44
C VAL A 59 -5.28 -17.77 -10.38
N ALA A 60 -5.88 -18.52 -11.31
CA ALA A 60 -7.31 -18.70 -11.47
C ALA A 60 -8.12 -17.40 -11.74
N ASN A 61 -7.47 -16.25 -11.95
CA ASN A 61 -8.14 -14.95 -12.08
C ASN A 61 -7.74 -14.17 -13.35
N GLN A 62 -7.38 -14.88 -14.44
CA GLN A 62 -7.12 -14.26 -15.74
C GLN A 62 -8.35 -13.45 -16.21
N GLY A 63 -8.11 -12.28 -16.76
CA GLY A 63 -9.10 -11.25 -17.09
C GLY A 63 -8.94 -9.98 -16.25
N CYS A 64 -8.20 -10.05 -15.11
CA CYS A 64 -7.93 -8.87 -14.29
C CYS A 64 -7.00 -7.84 -14.96
N ALA A 65 -6.28 -8.19 -16.03
CA ALA A 65 -5.56 -7.22 -16.87
C ALA A 65 -6.46 -6.11 -17.46
N LEU A 66 -7.77 -6.35 -17.54
CA LEU A 66 -8.75 -5.38 -18.04
C LEU A 66 -9.19 -4.37 -16.96
N ALA A 67 -8.87 -4.59 -15.70
CA ALA A 67 -9.27 -3.78 -14.55
C ALA A 67 -9.13 -2.26 -14.73
N PRO A 68 -8.01 -1.74 -15.27
CA PRO A 68 -7.70 -0.31 -15.18
C PRO A 68 -8.80 0.59 -15.79
N ASN A 69 -9.32 0.26 -16.97
CA ASN A 69 -10.28 1.11 -17.66
C ASN A 69 -11.68 1.06 -17.00
N TYR A 70 -12.07 -0.09 -16.46
CA TYR A 70 -13.35 -0.21 -15.72
C TYR A 70 -13.32 0.63 -14.43
N VAL A 71 -12.19 0.66 -13.74
CA VAL A 71 -12.02 1.49 -12.53
C VAL A 71 -12.00 2.97 -12.88
N ARG A 72 -11.28 3.36 -13.95
CA ARG A 72 -11.23 4.76 -14.43
C ARG A 72 -12.61 5.32 -14.77
N GLU A 73 -13.45 4.54 -15.45
CA GLU A 73 -14.82 4.93 -15.81
C GLU A 73 -15.60 5.39 -14.56
N LYS A 74 -15.48 4.64 -13.46
CA LYS A 74 -16.15 4.99 -12.21
C LYS A 74 -15.46 6.13 -11.48
N LEU A 75 -14.12 6.10 -11.40
CA LEU A 75 -13.32 7.11 -10.69
C LEU A 75 -13.49 8.51 -11.27
N TYR A 76 -13.44 8.64 -12.58
CA TYR A 76 -13.53 9.95 -13.25
C TYR A 76 -14.89 10.62 -13.04
N SER A 77 -15.94 9.84 -12.80
CA SER A 77 -17.28 10.34 -12.51
C SER A 77 -17.49 10.80 -11.07
N LEU A 78 -16.56 10.50 -10.15
CA LEU A 78 -16.64 10.94 -8.75
C LEU A 78 -16.30 12.43 -8.62
N HIS A 79 -16.92 13.10 -7.66
CA HIS A 79 -16.65 14.50 -7.37
C HIS A 79 -15.33 14.64 -6.59
N ARG A 80 -14.52 15.64 -6.93
CA ARG A 80 -13.29 15.96 -6.19
C ARG A 80 -13.61 16.64 -4.85
N GLY A 81 -12.67 16.55 -3.89
CA GLY A 81 -12.71 17.35 -2.65
C GLY A 81 -12.29 18.81 -2.87
N GLU A 82 -12.37 19.60 -1.81
CA GLU A 82 -11.97 21.03 -1.80
C GLU A 82 -10.44 21.20 -1.61
N TYR A 83 -9.66 20.61 -2.49
CA TYR A 83 -8.19 20.73 -2.51
C TYR A 83 -7.70 20.91 -3.95
N PRO A 84 -6.49 21.52 -4.14
CA PRO A 84 -5.90 21.64 -5.47
C PRO A 84 -5.50 20.24 -5.97
N LEU A 85 -6.37 19.64 -6.78
CA LEU A 85 -6.12 18.32 -7.35
C LEU A 85 -4.98 18.40 -8.37
N ARG A 86 -3.90 17.66 -8.15
CA ARG A 86 -2.76 17.52 -9.05
C ARG A 86 -2.50 16.04 -9.29
N VAL A 87 -3.31 15.45 -10.16
CA VAL A 87 -3.26 14.02 -10.51
C VAL A 87 -3.09 13.89 -12.02
N ALA A 88 -2.07 13.13 -12.41
CA ALA A 88 -1.90 12.69 -13.79
C ALA A 88 -2.36 11.23 -13.95
N ASP A 89 -2.81 10.84 -15.13
CA ASP A 89 -3.04 9.44 -15.49
C ASP A 89 -2.17 9.08 -16.69
N PHE A 90 -1.23 8.19 -16.50
CA PHE A 90 -0.22 7.80 -17.48
C PHE A 90 -0.73 6.77 -18.48
N GLY A 91 -1.98 6.31 -18.33
CA GLY A 91 -2.51 5.22 -19.14
C GLY A 91 -2.08 3.85 -18.64
N ASN A 92 -1.92 2.92 -19.56
CA ASN A 92 -1.64 1.53 -19.21
C ASN A 92 -0.24 1.11 -19.60
N ILE A 93 0.52 0.53 -18.70
CA ILE A 93 1.76 -0.17 -19.03
C ILE A 93 1.42 -1.32 -19.97
N LYS A 94 2.09 -1.33 -21.13
CA LYS A 94 1.93 -2.38 -22.14
C LYS A 94 2.43 -3.71 -21.59
N ALA A 95 1.65 -4.77 -21.80
CA ALA A 95 2.15 -6.11 -21.55
C ALA A 95 3.34 -6.40 -22.47
N GLY A 96 4.47 -6.78 -21.87
CA GLY A 96 5.65 -7.19 -22.61
C GLY A 96 5.49 -8.57 -23.26
N ASN A 97 6.44 -8.99 -24.07
CA ASN A 97 6.45 -10.33 -24.65
C ASN A 97 6.48 -11.42 -23.55
N GLN A 98 7.28 -11.17 -22.53
CA GLN A 98 7.34 -11.98 -21.33
C GLN A 98 6.82 -11.17 -20.13
N VAL A 99 6.36 -11.85 -19.08
CA VAL A 99 5.90 -11.20 -17.83
C VAL A 99 7.03 -10.37 -17.22
N SER A 100 8.27 -10.85 -17.28
CA SER A 100 9.47 -10.13 -16.83
C SER A 100 9.65 -8.75 -17.51
N ASP A 101 9.21 -8.60 -18.75
CA ASP A 101 9.29 -7.31 -19.46
C ASP A 101 8.30 -6.31 -18.82
N THR A 102 7.09 -6.77 -18.49
CA THR A 102 6.08 -5.96 -17.79
C THR A 102 6.56 -5.58 -16.39
N TYR A 103 7.18 -6.51 -15.67
CA TYR A 103 7.75 -6.23 -14.36
C TYR A 103 8.88 -5.19 -14.44
N ALA A 104 9.78 -5.31 -15.43
CA ALA A 104 10.85 -4.34 -15.64
C ALA A 104 10.32 -2.93 -15.97
N ALA A 105 9.25 -2.85 -16.75
CA ALA A 105 8.58 -1.59 -17.05
C ALA A 105 7.97 -0.98 -15.79
N LEU A 106 7.17 -1.74 -15.02
CA LEU A 106 6.55 -1.28 -13.78
C LEU A 106 7.60 -0.84 -12.75
N LYS A 107 8.64 -1.68 -12.53
CA LYS A 107 9.80 -1.34 -11.68
C LYS A 107 10.39 0.03 -12.06
N THR A 108 10.68 0.24 -13.34
CA THR A 108 11.30 1.48 -13.82
C THR A 108 10.39 2.68 -13.61
N VAL A 109 9.09 2.53 -13.87
CA VAL A 109 8.10 3.61 -13.70
C VAL A 109 7.96 3.98 -12.22
N VAL A 110 7.86 2.99 -11.33
CA VAL A 110 7.76 3.21 -9.88
C VAL A 110 9.02 3.92 -9.36
N GLU A 111 10.21 3.42 -9.73
CA GLU A 111 11.50 4.03 -9.36
C GLU A 111 11.56 5.52 -9.76
N GLU A 112 11.23 5.84 -11.01
CA GLU A 112 11.30 7.19 -11.53
C GLU A 112 10.28 8.15 -10.90
N LEU A 113 9.07 7.68 -10.62
CA LEU A 113 8.05 8.51 -9.96
C LEU A 113 8.42 8.81 -8.51
N ILE A 114 8.87 7.81 -7.75
CA ILE A 114 9.29 8.02 -6.35
C ILE A 114 10.45 9.01 -6.29
N LYS A 115 11.45 8.91 -7.18
CA LYS A 115 12.56 9.88 -7.27
C LYS A 115 12.09 11.31 -7.52
N ARG A 116 10.95 11.48 -8.17
CA ARG A 116 10.34 12.79 -8.45
C ARG A 116 9.36 13.23 -7.36
N ASN A 117 9.26 12.48 -6.24
CA ASN A 117 8.28 12.67 -5.17
C ASN A 117 6.82 12.62 -5.67
N VAL A 118 6.55 11.79 -6.67
CA VAL A 118 5.22 11.48 -7.18
C VAL A 118 4.83 10.10 -6.68
N VAL A 119 3.63 9.96 -6.13
CA VAL A 119 3.14 8.67 -5.63
C VAL A 119 2.38 7.94 -6.74
N PRO A 120 2.90 6.80 -7.26
CA PRO A 120 2.15 5.96 -8.18
C PRO A 120 0.95 5.32 -7.48
N VAL A 121 -0.21 5.42 -8.14
CA VAL A 121 -1.46 4.72 -7.81
C VAL A 121 -1.69 3.67 -8.88
N ILE A 122 -1.32 2.44 -8.59
CA ILE A 122 -1.31 1.34 -9.54
C ILE A 122 -2.68 0.66 -9.53
N ILE A 123 -3.29 0.53 -10.69
CA ILE A 123 -4.47 -0.29 -10.91
C ILE A 123 -4.00 -1.47 -11.76
N GLY A 124 -3.81 -2.60 -11.08
CA GLY A 124 -3.13 -3.73 -11.69
C GLY A 124 -4.04 -4.81 -12.21
N GLY A 125 -3.41 -5.81 -12.78
CA GLY A 125 -3.87 -7.15 -13.02
C GLY A 125 -3.66 -8.01 -11.77
N GLY A 126 -2.80 -9.03 -11.88
CA GLY A 126 -2.51 -9.94 -10.77
C GLY A 126 -1.69 -9.31 -9.65
N GLN A 127 -1.82 -9.84 -8.44
CA GLN A 127 -1.08 -9.33 -7.27
C GLN A 127 0.42 -9.66 -7.32
N ASP A 128 0.86 -10.54 -8.21
CA ASP A 128 2.27 -10.75 -8.54
C ASP A 128 3.01 -9.45 -8.90
N LEU A 129 2.28 -8.46 -9.42
CA LEU A 129 2.80 -7.12 -9.70
C LEU A 129 3.32 -6.39 -8.45
N THR A 130 2.93 -6.80 -7.24
CA THR A 130 3.51 -6.30 -5.98
C THR A 130 5.01 -6.54 -5.93
N TYR A 131 5.50 -7.66 -6.50
CA TYR A 131 6.93 -7.90 -6.60
C TYR A 131 7.64 -6.86 -7.48
N ALA A 132 7.07 -6.52 -8.63
CA ALA A 132 7.60 -5.49 -9.52
C ALA A 132 7.52 -4.09 -8.89
N GLN A 133 6.43 -3.78 -8.17
CA GLN A 133 6.29 -2.54 -7.40
C GLN A 133 7.37 -2.45 -6.31
N PHE A 134 7.64 -3.53 -5.56
CA PHE A 134 8.70 -3.62 -4.57
C PHE A 134 10.08 -3.41 -5.21
N GLN A 135 10.36 -4.03 -6.36
CA GLN A 135 11.62 -3.85 -7.07
C GLN A 135 11.89 -2.39 -7.47
N GLY A 136 10.86 -1.54 -7.62
CA GLY A 136 11.01 -0.11 -7.86
C GLY A 136 11.80 0.63 -6.78
N TYR A 137 11.94 0.06 -5.59
CA TYR A 137 12.70 0.63 -4.48
C TYR A 137 14.18 0.23 -4.45
N GLU A 138 14.60 -0.74 -5.27
CA GLU A 138 15.95 -1.33 -5.23
C GLU A 138 17.07 -0.30 -5.31
N LYS A 139 16.92 0.73 -6.16
CA LYS A 139 17.94 1.75 -6.36
C LYS A 139 17.75 3.01 -5.51
N LEU A 140 16.79 3.01 -4.60
CA LEU A 140 16.51 4.16 -3.74
C LEU A 140 17.36 4.16 -2.46
N GLU A 141 18.22 3.13 -2.27
CA GLU A 141 19.12 2.98 -1.12
C GLU A 141 18.41 3.09 0.24
N GLN A 142 17.14 2.69 0.30
CA GLN A 142 16.32 2.72 1.51
C GLN A 142 15.77 1.33 1.83
N LYS A 143 15.58 1.07 3.12
CA LYS A 143 14.81 -0.08 3.58
C LYS A 143 13.33 0.19 3.40
N VAL A 144 12.56 -0.83 3.09
CA VAL A 144 11.14 -0.76 2.73
C VAL A 144 10.29 -1.46 3.78
N ASP A 145 9.27 -0.77 4.25
CA ASP A 145 8.15 -1.35 4.99
C ASP A 145 7.00 -1.64 4.00
N LEU A 146 6.73 -2.92 3.76
CA LEU A 146 5.66 -3.39 2.89
C LEU A 146 4.42 -3.73 3.73
N VAL A 147 3.31 -3.08 3.44
CA VAL A 147 2.00 -3.47 3.98
C VAL A 147 1.16 -4.09 2.87
N VAL A 148 0.62 -5.27 3.15
CA VAL A 148 -0.30 -5.99 2.27
C VAL A 148 -1.64 -6.11 2.97
N ILE A 149 -2.71 -5.75 2.27
CA ILE A 149 -4.09 -6.00 2.73
C ILE A 149 -4.61 -7.16 1.90
N ASP A 150 -4.73 -8.32 2.55
CA ASP A 150 -5.01 -9.58 1.88
C ASP A 150 -5.56 -10.62 2.86
N SER A 151 -6.37 -11.54 2.35
CA SER A 151 -6.87 -12.71 3.08
C SER A 151 -5.85 -13.84 3.21
N HIS A 152 -4.76 -13.82 2.40
CA HIS A 152 -3.68 -14.79 2.31
C HIS A 152 -2.31 -14.14 2.60
N PHE A 153 -1.25 -14.95 2.65
CA PHE A 153 0.12 -14.45 2.72
C PHE A 153 0.84 -14.53 1.36
N ASP A 154 0.34 -15.33 0.44
CA ASP A 154 0.96 -15.58 -0.88
C ASP A 154 2.43 -15.99 -0.77
N LEU A 155 2.65 -16.89 0.17
CA LEU A 155 3.93 -17.47 0.53
C LEU A 155 3.92 -18.96 0.25
N ASP A 156 4.85 -19.42 -0.56
CA ASP A 156 5.09 -20.84 -0.83
C ASP A 156 6.56 -21.17 -0.53
N GLU A 157 6.78 -21.97 0.50
CA GLU A 157 8.12 -22.38 0.96
C GLU A 157 8.82 -23.36 -0.01
N SER A 158 8.09 -23.99 -0.95
CA SER A 158 8.63 -24.90 -1.93
C SER A 158 9.28 -24.20 -3.14
N ILE A 159 9.09 -22.89 -3.28
CA ILE A 159 9.58 -22.08 -4.39
C ILE A 159 11.03 -21.65 -4.14
N ASP A 160 11.85 -21.75 -5.18
CA ASP A 160 13.23 -21.27 -5.22
C ASP A 160 13.39 -19.94 -5.97
N ASN A 161 14.63 -19.48 -6.08
CA ASN A 161 14.96 -18.25 -6.80
C ASN A 161 14.73 -18.34 -8.33
N GLU A 162 14.71 -19.54 -8.91
CA GLU A 162 14.55 -19.76 -10.36
C GLU A 162 13.09 -19.77 -10.77
N SER A 163 12.17 -20.10 -9.84
CA SER A 163 10.74 -20.08 -10.08
C SER A 163 10.24 -18.67 -10.39
N GLU A 164 9.22 -18.53 -11.22
CA GLU A 164 8.59 -17.23 -11.50
C GLU A 164 7.57 -16.85 -10.40
N ALA A 165 7.44 -15.55 -10.14
CA ALA A 165 6.40 -15.07 -9.23
C ALA A 165 5.00 -15.33 -9.80
N SER A 166 4.03 -15.56 -8.91
CA SER A 166 2.60 -15.58 -9.21
C SER A 166 1.83 -14.80 -8.16
N SER A 167 0.55 -14.57 -8.37
CA SER A 167 -0.29 -13.88 -7.38
C SER A 167 -0.36 -14.60 -6.03
N GLN A 168 -0.05 -15.90 -5.98
CA GLN A 168 -0.04 -16.69 -4.75
C GLN A 168 1.37 -16.95 -4.19
N THR A 169 2.43 -16.40 -4.81
CA THR A 169 3.82 -16.74 -4.42
C THR A 169 4.77 -15.55 -4.46
N TYR A 170 4.27 -14.36 -4.80
CA TYR A 170 5.11 -13.17 -4.96
C TYR A 170 5.85 -12.78 -3.67
N LEU A 171 5.28 -13.05 -2.49
CA LEU A 171 5.96 -12.76 -1.23
C LEU A 171 7.22 -13.59 -1.07
N THR A 172 7.21 -14.86 -1.46
CA THR A 172 8.44 -15.69 -1.47
C THR A 172 9.54 -15.03 -2.30
N LYS A 173 9.20 -14.47 -3.47
CA LYS A 173 10.17 -13.77 -4.33
C LYS A 173 10.71 -12.49 -3.69
N ILE A 174 9.87 -11.75 -2.96
CA ILE A 174 10.31 -10.58 -2.19
C ILE A 174 11.28 -11.00 -1.09
N LEU A 175 11.00 -12.09 -0.36
CA LEU A 175 11.88 -12.59 0.71
C LEU A 175 13.21 -13.10 0.21
N LEU A 176 13.22 -13.74 -0.96
CA LEU A 176 14.43 -14.28 -1.59
C LEU A 176 15.21 -13.24 -2.41
N HIS A 177 14.67 -12.03 -2.59
CA HIS A 177 15.30 -10.98 -3.39
C HIS A 177 16.66 -10.55 -2.83
N GLN A 178 17.66 -10.38 -3.71
CA GLN A 178 19.01 -9.96 -3.33
C GLN A 178 19.47 -8.77 -4.16
N PRO A 179 20.06 -7.73 -3.55
CA PRO A 179 20.18 -7.54 -2.09
C PRO A 179 18.84 -7.34 -1.43
N ASN A 180 18.65 -7.85 -0.20
CA ASN A 180 17.40 -7.69 0.52
C ASN A 180 17.32 -6.31 1.17
N TYR A 181 16.33 -5.52 0.79
CA TYR A 181 16.02 -4.20 1.36
C TYR A 181 14.67 -4.14 2.06
N LEU A 182 13.95 -5.27 2.15
CA LEU A 182 12.73 -5.38 2.96
C LEU A 182 13.10 -5.26 4.45
N PHE A 183 12.60 -4.24 5.12
CA PHE A 183 12.77 -4.09 6.56
C PHE A 183 11.64 -4.73 7.35
N ASN A 184 10.42 -4.49 6.92
CA ASN A 184 9.23 -5.08 7.53
C ASN A 184 8.21 -5.50 6.49
N TYR A 185 7.52 -6.58 6.77
CA TYR A 185 6.30 -7.00 6.09
C TYR A 185 5.16 -7.05 7.10
N SER A 186 4.04 -6.43 6.76
CA SER A 186 2.82 -6.49 7.56
C SER A 186 1.66 -6.95 6.69
N ASN A 187 0.99 -8.04 7.06
CA ASN A 187 -0.26 -8.45 6.43
C ASN A 187 -1.44 -8.03 7.31
N ILE A 188 -2.43 -7.38 6.69
CA ILE A 188 -3.67 -6.94 7.31
C ILE A 188 -4.83 -7.70 6.69
N GLY A 189 -5.55 -8.48 7.48
CA GLY A 189 -6.78 -9.12 7.04
C GLY A 189 -6.66 -10.61 6.75
N TYR A 190 -5.51 -11.26 7.02
CA TYR A 190 -5.40 -12.68 6.75
C TYR A 190 -6.48 -13.49 7.50
N GLN A 191 -6.94 -14.55 6.86
CA GLN A 191 -7.95 -15.43 7.43
C GLN A 191 -7.29 -16.77 7.76
N THR A 192 -7.32 -17.14 9.03
CA THR A 192 -6.55 -18.27 9.60
C THR A 192 -6.75 -19.60 8.86
N TYR A 193 -7.93 -19.81 8.27
CA TYR A 193 -8.24 -21.02 7.53
C TYR A 193 -7.70 -21.05 6.08
N TYR A 194 -7.13 -19.94 5.61
CA TYR A 194 -6.44 -19.83 4.32
C TYR A 194 -4.92 -19.84 4.43
N VAL A 195 -4.39 -19.81 5.65
CA VAL A 195 -2.96 -19.70 5.89
C VAL A 195 -2.43 -20.94 6.59
N SER A 196 -1.33 -21.51 6.10
CA SER A 196 -0.70 -22.67 6.71
C SER A 196 -0.04 -22.31 8.05
N GLN A 197 0.10 -23.28 8.94
CA GLN A 197 0.83 -23.10 10.20
C GLN A 197 2.33 -22.88 9.94
N GLU A 198 2.86 -23.41 8.86
CA GLU A 198 4.22 -23.26 8.40
C GLU A 198 4.47 -21.80 8.00
N SER A 199 3.61 -21.22 7.19
CA SER A 199 3.71 -19.81 6.79
C SER A 199 3.62 -18.86 7.99
N LEU A 200 2.76 -19.14 8.99
CA LEU A 200 2.71 -18.39 10.25
C LEU A 200 4.05 -18.45 11.01
N LYS A 201 4.68 -19.63 11.09
CA LYS A 201 5.99 -19.78 11.73
C LYS A 201 7.09 -19.01 10.98
N VAL A 202 7.03 -18.93 9.65
CA VAL A 202 7.96 -18.11 8.87
C VAL A 202 7.80 -16.63 9.22
N MET A 203 6.56 -16.13 9.28
CA MET A 203 6.29 -14.74 9.68
C MET A 203 6.84 -14.44 11.07
N ASP A 204 6.58 -15.31 12.04
CA ASP A 204 7.08 -15.15 13.42
C ASP A 204 8.61 -15.21 13.50
N LYS A 205 9.24 -16.13 12.78
CA LYS A 205 10.71 -16.28 12.73
C LYS A 205 11.40 -15.05 12.15
N LEU A 206 10.75 -14.36 11.20
CA LEU A 206 11.24 -13.14 10.59
C LEU A 206 10.79 -11.88 11.35
N TYR A 207 10.08 -12.04 12.46
CA TYR A 207 9.48 -10.96 13.25
C TYR A 207 8.53 -10.07 12.45
N PHE A 208 7.92 -10.59 11.37
CA PHE A 208 6.94 -9.87 10.57
C PHE A 208 5.58 -9.79 11.26
N ASP A 209 4.79 -8.81 10.86
CA ASP A 209 3.53 -8.51 11.51
C ASP A 209 2.37 -9.14 10.74
N SER A 210 1.56 -9.95 11.43
CA SER A 210 0.42 -10.65 10.85
C SER A 210 -0.84 -10.35 11.65
N TYR A 211 -1.77 -9.63 11.01
CA TYR A 211 -3.01 -9.19 11.66
C TYR A 211 -4.22 -9.89 11.04
N ARG A 212 -4.88 -10.74 11.83
CA ARG A 212 -6.10 -11.43 11.39
C ARG A 212 -7.23 -10.45 11.11
N LEU A 213 -8.09 -10.79 10.16
CA LEU A 213 -9.27 -10.00 9.81
C LEU A 213 -10.07 -9.55 11.03
N GLY A 214 -10.36 -10.47 11.96
CA GLY A 214 -11.16 -10.16 13.17
C GLY A 214 -10.49 -9.20 14.15
N LEU A 215 -9.22 -8.88 13.99
CA LEU A 215 -8.53 -7.89 14.84
C LEU A 215 -8.91 -6.47 14.43
N PHE A 216 -9.08 -6.22 13.14
CA PHE A 216 -9.31 -4.88 12.59
C PHE A 216 -10.72 -4.65 12.05
N SER A 217 -11.50 -5.71 11.76
CA SER A 217 -12.90 -5.56 11.36
C SER A 217 -13.72 -4.91 12.49
N GLY A 218 -14.40 -3.81 12.18
CA GLY A 218 -15.10 -2.97 13.15
C GLY A 218 -14.17 -2.06 14.00
N ARG A 219 -12.84 -2.14 13.80
CA ARG A 219 -11.83 -1.38 14.56
C ARG A 219 -10.67 -0.95 13.65
N THR A 220 -11.00 -0.46 12.47
CA THR A 220 -10.02 -0.09 11.42
C THR A 220 -9.06 1.02 11.86
N ASP A 221 -9.43 1.83 12.85
CA ASP A 221 -8.57 2.82 13.48
C ASP A 221 -7.28 2.21 14.07
N GLN A 222 -7.32 0.96 14.51
CA GLN A 222 -6.14 0.24 15.00
C GLN A 222 -5.18 -0.19 13.87
N ALA A 223 -5.63 -0.26 12.63
CA ALA A 223 -4.77 -0.50 11.48
C ALA A 223 -4.00 0.76 11.03
N GLU A 224 -4.44 1.97 11.45
CA GLU A 224 -3.84 3.24 11.04
C GLU A 224 -2.33 3.30 11.33
N PRO A 225 -1.81 2.97 12.52
CA PRO A 225 -0.38 3.02 12.78
C PRO A 225 0.44 2.07 11.87
N VAL A 226 -0.09 0.87 11.60
CA VAL A 226 0.55 -0.11 10.72
C VAL A 226 0.63 0.43 9.30
N ILE A 227 -0.49 0.91 8.76
CA ILE A 227 -0.57 1.50 7.41
C ILE A 227 0.29 2.75 7.31
N ARG A 228 0.31 3.59 8.35
CA ARG A 228 1.11 4.82 8.38
C ARG A 228 2.61 4.55 8.33
N ASN A 229 3.06 3.36 8.74
CA ASN A 229 4.46 2.96 8.67
C ASN A 229 4.89 2.47 7.27
N ALA A 230 3.96 2.21 6.37
CA ALA A 230 4.25 1.68 5.04
C ALA A 230 5.00 2.67 4.15
N ASP A 231 5.99 2.17 3.40
CA ASP A 231 6.53 2.80 2.20
C ASP A 231 5.73 2.40 0.97
N LEU A 232 5.34 1.12 0.91
CA LEU A 232 4.59 0.48 -0.16
C LEU A 232 3.35 -0.21 0.42
N LEU A 233 2.18 0.01 -0.20
CA LEU A 233 0.96 -0.71 0.11
C LEU A 233 0.46 -1.48 -1.12
N SER A 234 0.16 -2.76 -0.91
CA SER A 234 -0.50 -3.65 -1.88
C SER A 234 -1.87 -4.06 -1.34
N PHE A 235 -2.92 -3.83 -2.12
CA PHE A 235 -4.29 -4.19 -1.76
C PHE A 235 -4.81 -5.25 -2.72
N ASP A 236 -5.05 -6.46 -2.22
CA ASP A 236 -5.80 -7.48 -2.94
C ASP A 236 -7.31 -7.28 -2.70
N ILE A 237 -8.08 -7.24 -3.79
CA ILE A 237 -9.54 -7.10 -3.70
C ILE A 237 -10.19 -8.29 -3.00
N SER A 238 -9.54 -9.47 -2.97
CA SER A 238 -10.01 -10.66 -2.26
C SER A 238 -10.06 -10.50 -0.74
N ALA A 239 -9.38 -9.49 -0.19
CA ALA A 239 -9.49 -9.12 1.22
C ALA A 239 -10.88 -8.58 1.60
N ILE A 240 -11.67 -8.16 0.60
CA ILE A 240 -13.02 -7.62 0.79
C ILE A 240 -14.02 -8.76 0.63
N ARG A 241 -15.04 -8.78 1.47
CA ARG A 241 -16.10 -9.79 1.39
C ARG A 241 -16.84 -9.75 0.05
N SER A 242 -17.20 -10.88 -0.51
CA SER A 242 -17.84 -11.00 -1.82
C SER A 242 -19.16 -10.25 -1.96
N PRO A 243 -20.00 -10.04 -0.94
CA PRO A 243 -21.19 -9.19 -1.07
C PRO A 243 -20.88 -7.74 -1.46
N ASP A 244 -19.70 -7.23 -1.13
CA ASP A 244 -19.27 -5.86 -1.43
C ASP A 244 -18.36 -5.80 -2.66
N ALA A 245 -17.51 -6.83 -2.88
CA ALA A 245 -16.58 -6.95 -4.01
C ALA A 245 -16.57 -8.37 -4.56
N CYS A 246 -17.50 -8.66 -5.46
CA CYS A 246 -17.64 -10.02 -6.03
C CYS A 246 -16.70 -10.30 -7.20
N ALA A 247 -16.06 -9.28 -7.76
CA ALA A 247 -15.33 -9.38 -9.02
C ALA A 247 -13.90 -9.88 -8.87
N ASN A 248 -13.75 -11.08 -8.32
CA ASN A 248 -12.53 -11.84 -8.23
C ASN A 248 -12.88 -13.33 -8.20
N ALA A 249 -12.14 -14.17 -8.90
CA ALA A 249 -12.38 -15.64 -8.91
C ALA A 249 -12.19 -16.26 -7.51
N ASN A 250 -11.39 -15.63 -6.64
CA ASN A 250 -11.10 -16.07 -5.29
C ASN A 250 -11.95 -15.33 -4.23
N ALA A 251 -12.99 -14.59 -4.65
CA ALA A 251 -13.84 -13.83 -3.73
C ALA A 251 -14.53 -14.74 -2.70
N THR A 252 -14.47 -14.36 -1.42
CA THR A 252 -15.00 -15.15 -0.30
C THR A 252 -16.10 -14.40 0.45
N PRO A 253 -16.98 -15.11 1.20
CA PRO A 253 -18.07 -14.45 1.93
C PRO A 253 -17.59 -13.58 3.09
N ASN A 254 -16.42 -13.86 3.63
CA ASN A 254 -15.81 -13.09 4.72
C ASN A 254 -14.68 -12.21 4.20
N GLY A 255 -14.52 -11.04 4.80
CA GLY A 255 -13.53 -10.04 4.43
C GLY A 255 -13.90 -8.70 5.06
N PHE A 256 -13.13 -7.68 4.76
CA PHE A 256 -13.48 -6.31 5.14
C PHE A 256 -14.77 -5.86 4.45
N TYR A 257 -15.53 -5.03 5.12
CA TYR A 257 -16.64 -4.31 4.50
C TYR A 257 -16.12 -3.26 3.51
N GLY A 258 -16.93 -2.88 2.53
CA GLY A 258 -16.52 -1.87 1.54
C GLY A 258 -16.14 -0.52 2.17
N GLU A 259 -16.87 -0.06 3.18
CA GLU A 259 -16.52 1.15 3.93
C GLU A 259 -15.23 1.00 4.74
N GLU A 260 -14.93 -0.18 5.28
CA GLU A 260 -13.67 -0.45 5.96
C GLU A 260 -12.49 -0.37 4.97
N ALA A 261 -12.64 -0.97 3.78
CA ALA A 261 -11.63 -0.89 2.72
C ALA A 261 -11.36 0.57 2.30
N CYS A 262 -12.41 1.38 2.15
CA CYS A 262 -12.27 2.81 1.88
C CYS A 262 -11.53 3.54 3.01
N GLN A 263 -11.82 3.20 4.25
CA GLN A 263 -11.16 3.80 5.42
C GLN A 263 -9.67 3.43 5.50
N LEU A 264 -9.31 2.16 5.24
CA LEU A 264 -7.91 1.72 5.16
C LEU A 264 -7.16 2.47 4.05
N CYS A 265 -7.78 2.67 2.89
CA CYS A 265 -7.19 3.47 1.80
C CYS A 265 -7.02 4.94 2.20
N ARG A 266 -7.94 5.51 2.97
CA ARG A 266 -7.81 6.87 3.48
C ARG A 266 -6.63 7.00 4.44
N TYR A 267 -6.43 6.04 5.34
CA TYR A 267 -5.25 5.99 6.21
C TYR A 267 -3.95 5.89 5.42
N ALA A 268 -3.92 5.07 4.37
CA ALA A 268 -2.80 4.99 3.44
C ALA A 268 -2.49 6.36 2.80
N GLY A 269 -3.50 7.05 2.29
CA GLY A 269 -3.36 8.40 1.75
C GLY A 269 -2.79 9.39 2.77
N MET A 270 -3.27 9.35 4.01
CA MET A 270 -2.83 10.24 5.10
C MET A 270 -1.42 9.94 5.63
N SER A 271 -0.78 8.83 5.22
CA SER A 271 0.60 8.53 5.59
C SER A 271 1.57 9.45 4.87
N ASP A 272 2.38 10.20 5.63
CA ASP A 272 3.44 11.04 5.07
C ASP A 272 4.59 10.20 4.47
N LYS A 273 4.69 8.92 4.86
CA LYS A 273 5.75 7.99 4.46
C LYS A 273 5.41 7.23 3.18
N LEU A 274 4.13 6.90 2.96
CA LEU A 274 3.70 6.07 1.84
C LEU A 274 4.06 6.73 0.50
N SER A 275 4.81 6.00 -0.31
CA SER A 275 5.34 6.45 -1.58
C SER A 275 4.84 5.64 -2.78
N SER A 276 4.14 4.52 -2.58
CA SER A 276 3.39 3.84 -3.65
C SER A 276 2.22 3.01 -3.10
N ILE A 277 1.15 2.88 -3.89
CA ILE A 277 -0.01 2.03 -3.60
C ILE A 277 -0.44 1.27 -4.85
N GLY A 278 -0.79 -0.01 -4.69
CA GLY A 278 -1.31 -0.83 -5.77
C GLY A 278 -2.62 -1.53 -5.37
N PHE A 279 -3.54 -1.65 -6.33
CA PHE A 279 -4.82 -2.36 -6.23
C PHE A 279 -4.83 -3.48 -7.25
N TYR A 280 -5.05 -4.71 -6.81
CA TYR A 280 -4.83 -5.91 -7.61
C TYR A 280 -6.01 -6.88 -7.55
N GLU A 281 -6.02 -7.82 -8.50
CA GLU A 281 -6.95 -8.95 -8.57
C GLU A 281 -8.41 -8.57 -8.86
N PHE A 282 -8.71 -7.35 -9.29
CA PHE A 282 -10.05 -7.02 -9.80
C PHE A 282 -10.23 -7.59 -11.21
N ASN A 283 -11.21 -8.49 -11.37
CA ASN A 283 -11.54 -9.09 -12.66
C ASN A 283 -12.92 -8.64 -13.15
N PRO A 284 -13.00 -7.75 -14.15
CA PRO A 284 -14.28 -7.25 -14.67
C PRO A 284 -15.23 -8.32 -15.17
N ALA A 285 -14.73 -9.51 -15.54
CA ALA A 285 -15.58 -10.62 -16.01
C ALA A 285 -16.56 -11.13 -14.93
N PHE A 286 -16.22 -10.93 -13.66
CA PHE A 286 -17.07 -11.29 -12.52
C PHE A 286 -17.82 -10.10 -11.93
N ASP A 287 -17.63 -8.88 -12.47
CA ASP A 287 -18.25 -7.68 -11.90
C ASP A 287 -19.72 -7.56 -12.30
N GLN A 288 -20.59 -7.58 -11.31
CA GLN A 288 -22.01 -7.42 -11.50
C GLN A 288 -22.38 -5.93 -11.45
N ASN A 289 -22.87 -5.39 -12.56
CA ASN A 289 -23.30 -3.99 -12.67
C ASN A 289 -22.22 -2.94 -12.30
N GLY A 290 -20.93 -3.29 -12.38
CA GLY A 290 -19.84 -2.39 -12.03
C GLY A 290 -19.72 -2.11 -10.51
N GLN A 291 -20.26 -2.99 -9.66
CA GLN A 291 -20.24 -2.81 -8.21
C GLN A 291 -18.82 -2.76 -7.66
N THR A 292 -17.97 -3.73 -8.02
CA THR A 292 -16.59 -3.81 -7.55
C THR A 292 -15.73 -2.69 -8.15
N ALA A 293 -15.91 -2.38 -9.44
CA ALA A 293 -15.26 -1.23 -10.07
C ALA A 293 -15.60 0.09 -9.37
N THR A 294 -16.88 0.25 -8.95
CA THR A 294 -17.33 1.42 -8.20
C THR A 294 -16.67 1.48 -6.81
N LEU A 295 -16.60 0.36 -6.10
CA LEU A 295 -15.93 0.30 -4.80
C LEU A 295 -14.43 0.63 -4.93
N LEU A 296 -13.71 0.06 -5.91
CA LEU A 296 -12.31 0.40 -6.17
C LEU A 296 -12.12 1.88 -6.49
N ALA A 297 -13.00 2.46 -7.28
CA ALA A 297 -12.99 3.90 -7.56
C ALA A 297 -13.15 4.72 -6.27
N GLN A 298 -14.05 4.32 -5.37
CA GLN A 298 -14.22 4.94 -4.06
C GLN A 298 -12.97 4.78 -3.18
N MET A 299 -12.35 3.60 -3.13
CA MET A 299 -11.12 3.35 -2.39
C MET A 299 -9.98 4.27 -2.88
N ILE A 300 -9.81 4.41 -4.19
CA ILE A 300 -8.82 5.32 -4.78
C ILE A 300 -9.18 6.78 -4.46
N TRP A 301 -10.45 7.14 -4.50
CA TRP A 301 -10.92 8.48 -4.12
C TRP A 301 -10.56 8.79 -2.66
N TYR A 302 -10.81 7.84 -1.74
CA TYR A 302 -10.46 7.99 -0.32
C TYR A 302 -8.95 8.08 -0.11
N PHE A 303 -8.16 7.36 -0.91
CA PHE A 303 -6.70 7.50 -0.91
C PHE A 303 -6.28 8.93 -1.34
N ILE A 304 -6.85 9.44 -2.43
CA ILE A 304 -6.58 10.81 -2.92
C ILE A 304 -6.99 11.85 -1.87
N ASP A 305 -8.18 11.72 -1.27
CA ASP A 305 -8.63 12.60 -0.18
C ASP A 305 -7.68 12.55 1.01
N GLY A 306 -7.28 11.36 1.42
CA GLY A 306 -6.28 11.16 2.48
C GLY A 306 -4.96 11.84 2.15
N PHE A 307 -4.45 11.71 0.93
CA PHE A 307 -3.19 12.28 0.49
C PHE A 307 -3.17 13.82 0.62
N TYR A 308 -4.21 14.49 0.17
CA TYR A 308 -4.32 15.95 0.30
C TYR A 308 -4.62 16.41 1.73
N ASN A 309 -4.94 15.48 2.64
CA ASN A 309 -5.09 15.71 4.07
C ASN A 309 -3.87 15.35 4.92
N ARG A 310 -2.71 15.02 4.31
CA ARG A 310 -1.44 14.76 5.00
C ARG A 310 -1.08 15.90 5.95
N LYS A 311 -0.65 15.58 7.16
CA LYS A 311 -0.39 16.57 8.20
C LYS A 311 1.10 16.89 8.38
N LYS A 312 2.00 16.11 7.78
CA LYS A 312 3.47 16.26 7.88
C LYS A 312 3.87 16.38 9.36
N ASP A 313 3.46 15.40 10.15
CA ASP A 313 3.64 15.38 11.60
C ASP A 313 4.57 14.29 12.10
N PHE A 314 5.38 13.70 11.20
CA PHE A 314 6.42 12.76 11.60
C PHE A 314 7.40 13.45 12.57
N PRO A 315 7.85 12.78 13.66
CA PRO A 315 8.58 13.43 14.76
C PRO A 315 10.03 13.85 14.43
N LEU A 316 10.28 14.42 13.26
CA LEU A 316 11.49 15.18 12.91
C LEU A 316 11.32 16.69 13.09
N GLN A 317 10.12 17.13 13.42
CA GLN A 317 9.76 18.52 13.70
C GLN A 317 10.36 18.98 15.05
N PRO A 318 10.38 20.31 15.35
CA PRO A 318 10.85 20.79 16.64
C PRO A 318 10.14 20.13 17.83
N LYS A 319 10.87 19.85 18.90
CA LYS A 319 10.34 19.21 20.13
C LYS A 319 9.08 19.88 20.69
N SER A 320 8.88 21.17 20.43
CA SER A 320 7.68 21.90 20.82
C SER A 320 6.38 21.38 20.19
N SER A 321 6.47 20.67 19.07
CA SER A 321 5.33 20.11 18.33
C SER A 321 4.81 18.79 18.90
N TYR A 322 5.53 18.22 19.89
CA TYR A 322 5.24 16.90 20.46
C TYR A 322 5.16 16.91 21.97
N VAL A 323 4.51 15.89 22.53
CA VAL A 323 4.57 15.53 23.95
C VAL A 323 5.33 14.22 24.05
N ILE A 324 6.29 14.14 24.96
CA ILE A 324 7.06 12.94 25.23
C ILE A 324 6.49 12.30 26.49
N TYR A 325 6.13 11.01 26.40
CA TYR A 325 5.68 10.19 27.50
C TYR A 325 6.74 9.12 27.78
N ARG A 326 6.86 8.73 29.02
CA ARG A 326 7.80 7.72 29.49
C ARG A 326 7.03 6.69 30.30
N ALA A 327 7.24 5.42 29.99
CA ALA A 327 6.68 4.30 30.73
C ALA A 327 7.80 3.40 31.24
N SER A 328 7.86 3.17 32.55
CA SER A 328 8.85 2.30 33.17
C SER A 328 8.35 0.86 33.16
N LEU A 329 9.22 -0.07 32.77
CA LEU A 329 8.99 -1.51 32.83
C LEU A 329 9.75 -2.11 34.02
N ASN A 330 9.14 -3.07 34.73
CA ASN A 330 9.78 -3.90 35.74
C ASN A 330 10.66 -3.12 36.74
N ASP A 331 10.07 -2.45 37.70
CA ASP A 331 10.75 -1.73 38.80
C ASP A 331 11.81 -0.71 38.32
N ASP A 332 11.45 0.10 37.31
CA ASP A 332 12.29 1.17 36.73
C ASP A 332 13.59 0.68 36.04
N SER A 333 13.70 -0.60 35.74
CA SER A 333 14.91 -1.15 35.09
C SER A 333 15.04 -0.78 33.62
N TYR A 334 13.92 -0.47 32.95
CA TYR A 334 13.87 -0.08 31.52
C TYR A 334 12.77 0.93 31.24
N GLU A 335 13.09 1.96 30.48
CA GLU A 335 12.17 3.03 30.15
C GLU A 335 11.81 3.01 28.66
N LEU A 336 10.53 2.92 28.33
CA LEU A 336 10.01 3.09 26.99
C LEU A 336 9.61 4.54 26.75
N ILE A 337 10.00 5.08 25.59
CA ILE A 337 9.72 6.47 25.23
C ILE A 337 8.68 6.51 24.11
N PHE A 338 7.61 7.24 24.36
CA PHE A 338 6.53 7.50 23.41
C PHE A 338 6.46 8.97 23.06
N ILE A 339 6.14 9.27 21.81
CA ILE A 339 6.03 10.61 21.27
C ILE A 339 4.62 10.78 20.71
N LYS A 340 3.91 11.79 21.18
CA LYS A 340 2.57 12.15 20.70
C LYS A 340 2.59 13.46 19.95
N SER A 341 2.07 13.50 18.73
CA SER A 341 1.87 14.75 17.98
C SER A 341 0.79 15.60 18.63
N LYS A 342 1.07 16.89 18.85
CA LYS A 342 0.07 17.88 19.27
C LYS A 342 -0.89 18.27 18.15
N LYS A 343 -0.57 17.92 16.90
CA LYS A 343 -1.32 18.32 15.71
C LYS A 343 -2.41 17.32 15.35
N THR A 344 -2.13 16.02 15.57
CA THR A 344 -2.98 14.91 15.08
C THR A 344 -3.34 13.91 16.16
N ASP A 345 -2.75 14.01 17.35
CA ASP A 345 -2.80 13.02 18.42
C ASP A 345 -2.18 11.65 18.06
N ARG A 346 -1.48 11.52 16.92
CA ARG A 346 -0.76 10.32 16.51
C ARG A 346 0.41 10.02 17.42
N TRP A 347 0.69 8.72 17.59
CA TRP A 347 1.72 8.21 18.50
C TRP A 347 2.85 7.52 17.74
N TRP A 348 4.05 7.61 18.28
CA TRP A 348 5.24 6.85 17.90
C TRP A 348 5.93 6.35 19.15
N MET A 349 6.60 5.20 19.05
CA MET A 349 7.52 4.73 20.08
C MET A 349 8.95 4.78 19.56
N GLN A 350 9.89 4.99 20.48
CA GLN A 350 11.32 4.96 20.19
C GLN A 350 11.86 3.55 20.45
N VAL A 351 12.54 2.97 19.45
CA VAL A 351 13.23 1.69 19.58
C VAL A 351 14.72 1.92 19.36
N PRO A 352 15.60 1.63 20.32
CA PRO A 352 17.02 1.88 20.19
C PRO A 352 17.68 0.92 19.20
N TYR A 353 18.71 1.39 18.50
CA TYR A 353 19.60 0.51 17.73
C TYR A 353 20.57 -0.20 18.66
N PRO A 354 20.57 -1.55 18.72
CA PRO A 354 21.31 -2.31 19.74
C PRO A 354 22.83 -2.19 19.66
N ASN A 355 23.39 -1.80 18.52
CA ASN A 355 24.83 -1.80 18.25
C ASN A 355 25.50 -0.41 18.21
N THR A 356 24.85 0.65 18.65
CA THR A 356 25.43 1.99 18.66
C THR A 356 26.27 2.22 19.91
N LYS A 357 27.60 2.00 19.82
CA LYS A 357 28.60 2.42 20.82
C LYS A 357 28.86 3.94 20.80
N SER A 358 28.00 4.73 20.18
CA SER A 358 28.20 6.18 20.05
C SER A 358 27.54 6.93 21.19
N VAL A 359 28.15 8.07 21.59
CA VAL A 359 27.65 9.00 22.59
C VAL A 359 26.26 9.58 22.20
N ASN A 360 25.87 9.43 20.93
CA ASN A 360 24.55 9.79 20.41
C ASN A 360 23.75 8.51 20.15
N GLU A 361 22.88 8.13 21.06
CA GLU A 361 21.92 7.07 20.87
C GLU A 361 21.05 7.38 19.66
N ARG A 362 20.99 6.44 18.70
CA ARG A 362 20.10 6.51 17.55
C ARG A 362 18.85 5.67 17.85
N PHE A 363 17.70 6.21 17.53
CA PHE A 363 16.43 5.53 17.71
C PHE A 363 15.71 5.37 16.37
N HIS A 364 15.08 4.23 16.20
CA HIS A 364 14.09 4.02 15.17
C HIS A 364 12.72 4.44 15.72
N LEU A 365 11.98 5.24 14.94
CA LEU A 365 10.65 5.73 15.34
C LEU A 365 9.60 4.88 14.66
N VAL A 366 8.81 4.15 15.46
CA VAL A 366 7.75 3.28 14.97
C VAL A 366 6.40 3.90 15.28
N PRO A 367 5.53 4.12 14.29
CA PRO A 367 4.14 4.49 14.55
C PRO A 367 3.46 3.45 15.43
N CYS A 368 2.75 3.89 16.44
CA CYS A 368 2.06 3.01 17.39
C CYS A 368 0.68 3.57 17.75
N SER A 369 -0.11 2.75 18.44
CA SER A 369 -1.41 3.11 18.99
C SER A 369 -1.30 3.71 20.40
N TYR A 370 -2.38 4.29 20.89
CA TYR A 370 -2.48 4.65 22.31
C TYR A 370 -2.54 3.41 23.21
N GLU A 371 -3.07 2.29 22.70
CA GLU A 371 -3.13 1.02 23.43
C GLU A 371 -1.71 0.47 23.71
N ASP A 372 -0.76 0.61 22.77
CA ASP A 372 0.64 0.25 23.01
C ASP A 372 1.27 1.04 24.17
N TYR A 373 0.89 2.33 24.29
CA TYR A 373 1.32 3.14 25.43
C TYR A 373 0.69 2.64 26.74
N LEU A 374 -0.60 2.30 26.75
CA LEU A 374 -1.26 1.78 27.93
C LEU A 374 -0.66 0.45 28.40
N LEU A 375 -0.37 -0.48 27.48
CA LEU A 375 0.34 -1.73 27.80
C LEU A 375 1.67 -1.45 28.49
N ALA A 376 2.44 -0.49 27.97
CA ALA A 376 3.71 -0.11 28.57
C ALA A 376 3.54 0.50 29.98
N VAL A 377 2.50 1.28 30.22
CA VAL A 377 2.18 1.84 31.56
C VAL A 377 1.81 0.75 32.55
N ASP A 378 1.13 -0.31 32.08
CA ASP A 378 0.78 -1.48 32.89
C ASP A 378 1.98 -2.43 33.12
N GLY A 379 3.18 -2.06 32.64
CA GLY A 379 4.43 -2.80 32.83
C GLY A 379 4.67 -3.91 31.79
N GLU A 380 3.87 -3.98 30.74
CA GLU A 380 3.99 -4.95 29.66
C GLU A 380 4.73 -4.34 28.46
N MET A 381 5.62 -5.12 27.83
CA MET A 381 6.33 -4.66 26.62
C MET A 381 5.42 -4.85 25.40
N PRO A 382 5.14 -3.77 24.61
CA PRO A 382 4.37 -3.92 23.38
C PRO A 382 5.09 -4.82 22.36
N ASP A 383 4.36 -5.77 21.78
CA ASP A 383 4.90 -6.69 20.75
C ASP A 383 5.55 -5.96 19.58
N LEU A 384 4.97 -4.86 19.15
CA LEU A 384 5.50 -4.03 18.06
C LEU A 384 6.90 -3.48 18.40
N TRP A 385 7.13 -3.07 19.66
CA TRP A 385 8.44 -2.63 20.10
C TRP A 385 9.45 -3.78 20.07
N TRP A 386 9.08 -4.93 20.62
CA TRP A 386 9.94 -6.10 20.68
C TRP A 386 10.31 -6.62 19.29
N ARG A 387 9.34 -6.80 18.40
CA ARG A 387 9.57 -7.24 17.01
C ARG A 387 10.49 -6.26 16.27
N THR A 388 10.27 -4.96 16.43
CA THR A 388 11.14 -3.94 15.82
C THR A 388 12.57 -4.02 16.37
N PHE A 389 12.73 -4.16 17.67
CA PHE A 389 14.06 -4.30 18.28
C PHE A 389 14.81 -5.52 17.75
N GLN A 390 14.14 -6.66 17.59
CA GLN A 390 14.71 -7.87 17.01
C GLN A 390 15.17 -7.66 15.55
N LYS A 391 14.41 -6.92 14.74
CA LYS A 391 14.79 -6.60 13.35
C LYS A 391 15.98 -5.63 13.26
N LEU A 392 16.22 -4.83 14.28
CA LEU A 392 17.35 -3.88 14.36
C LEU A 392 18.60 -4.54 14.91
N SER A 393 18.49 -5.73 15.52
CA SER A 393 19.59 -6.51 16.12
C SER A 393 20.32 -7.32 15.07
#